data_639a24461b63240f97bf393e430a0676
#
_entry.id   639a24461b63240f97bf393e430a0676
#
_cell.length_a   1.000
_cell.length_b   1.000
_cell.length_c   1.000
_cell.angle_alpha   90.00
_cell.angle_beta   90.00
_cell.angle_gamma   90.00
#
_symmetry.space_group_name_H-M   'P 1'
#
loop_
_entity.id
_entity.type
_entity.pdbx_description
1 polymer ?
#
loop_
_entity_poly.entity_id
_entity_poly.type
_entity_poly.pdbx_seq_one_letter_code
_entity_poly.pdbx_strand_id
1 'polypeptide(L)'
;PICIAREYSLASGYIPMQFPSAPRASHGGRDGVGRKRGITMKKRLLSILLMCCMVLTLLPTTVFAEGGAKAIQPGTDGIHGYNTESGYSYIYYGTWRDSPIKWRVLDDQTNTGESGLFLLSDALLGTGWHGDVYFDNSGNTSNAWQSSTAKTWCNNFYGSSFSNGEQGAVLATTKSDEALSTGGISFAASENILNGDKVFFLSAEEAENSAYGFTDDNARIANYGNSAGVWWLRSPYAIFTTYAGVVFGDGPVYAYVVSGVWAARPAFNLNLNSVLFASAAVGGKPDGGLTPIPEYTGNEWKLTLKDSNRSFAVTEKTADAAPGDTLTLHYNGATTGANEYISVIIADNNGAQYYGRVAQPTAESGTVEIKIP
;
A
#
# COMPACT_ATOMS: atom_id res chain seq x y z
N PRO A 1 -15.44 -15.18 3.20
CA PRO A 1 -14.83 -14.90 4.52
C PRO A 1 -15.27 -13.53 5.05
N ILE A 2 -15.50 -13.42 6.34
CA ILE A 2 -15.69 -12.13 7.00
C ILE A 2 -14.36 -11.78 7.64
N CYS A 3 -13.80 -10.64 7.27
CA CYS A 3 -12.62 -10.08 7.92
C CYS A 3 -13.09 -8.93 8.81
N ILE A 4 -12.81 -9.01 10.10
CA ILE A 4 -13.07 -7.93 11.03
C ILE A 4 -11.76 -7.22 11.25
N ALA A 5 -11.65 -6.03 10.66
CA ALA A 5 -10.48 -5.20 10.74
C ALA A 5 -10.81 -3.89 11.46
N ARG A 6 -9.80 -3.32 12.06
CA ARG A 6 -9.89 -2.06 12.77
C ARG A 6 -9.17 -0.96 12.01
N GLU A 7 -9.80 0.19 11.90
CA GLU A 7 -9.19 1.39 11.32
C GLU A 7 -8.44 2.21 12.36
N TYR A 8 -7.30 2.66 12.00
CA TYR A 8 -6.28 3.39 12.77
C TYR A 8 -5.34 2.54 13.64
N SER A 9 -5.35 1.31 13.59
CA SER A 9 -4.28 0.36 13.81
C SER A 9 -4.87 -1.02 14.05
N LEU A 10 -4.74 -1.77 13.28
CA LEU A 10 -4.42 -3.08 12.83
C LEU A 10 -4.44 -4.17 13.90
N ALA A 11 -5.57 -4.75 14.10
CA ALA A 11 -5.65 -6.13 14.50
C ALA A 11 -6.69 -6.81 13.64
N SER A 12 -6.35 -7.89 13.01
CA SER A 12 -7.22 -8.58 12.09
C SER A 12 -7.68 -9.91 12.65
N GLY A 13 -9.00 -10.08 12.76
CA GLY A 13 -9.58 -11.41 12.73
C GLY A 13 -10.13 -11.65 11.33
N TYR A 14 -9.68 -12.69 10.66
CA TYR A 14 -10.18 -13.09 9.35
C TYR A 14 -11.21 -14.20 9.48
N ILE A 15 -12.41 -13.97 8.99
CA ILE A 15 -13.52 -14.93 8.97
C ILE A 15 -13.85 -15.27 7.52
N PRO A 16 -13.49 -16.44 7.00
CA PRO A 16 -13.90 -16.84 5.67
C PRO A 16 -15.39 -17.18 5.60
N MET A 17 -16.15 -16.51 4.73
CA MET A 17 -17.49 -16.93 4.30
C MET A 17 -17.39 -17.78 3.04
N GLN A 18 -17.90 -19.00 3.05
CA GLN A 18 -18.08 -19.78 1.83
C GLN A 18 -19.52 -19.68 1.36
N PHE A 19 -19.72 -19.16 0.16
CA PHE A 19 -20.98 -19.26 -0.54
C PHE A 19 -21.05 -20.58 -1.30
N PRO A 20 -22.15 -21.31 -1.27
CA PRO A 20 -22.29 -22.50 -2.10
C PRO A 20 -22.33 -22.09 -3.58
N SER A 21 -21.48 -22.67 -4.39
CA SER A 21 -21.46 -22.52 -5.84
C SER A 21 -22.81 -22.84 -6.45
N ALA A 22 -23.35 -21.95 -7.28
CA ALA A 22 -24.54 -22.21 -8.07
C ALA A 22 -24.30 -23.42 -8.98
N PRO A 23 -25.28 -24.37 -9.11
CA PRO A 23 -25.12 -25.49 -10.00
C PRO A 23 -25.15 -25.02 -11.46
N ARG A 24 -24.16 -25.43 -12.24
CA ARG A 24 -24.12 -25.30 -13.70
C ARG A 24 -25.37 -25.95 -14.30
N ALA A 25 -26.14 -25.18 -15.05
CA ALA A 25 -27.25 -25.68 -15.83
C ALA A 25 -26.69 -26.59 -16.94
N SER A 26 -26.98 -27.89 -16.87
CA SER A 26 -26.84 -28.82 -17.98
C SER A 26 -28.16 -28.78 -18.77
N HIS A 27 -28.08 -28.46 -20.06
CA HIS A 27 -29.19 -28.62 -21.02
C HIS A 27 -29.42 -30.10 -21.28
N GLY A 28 -30.67 -30.54 -21.14
CA GLY A 28 -31.13 -31.87 -21.57
C GLY A 28 -32.62 -32.09 -21.31
N GLY A 29 -33.39 -32.01 -22.34
CA GLY A 29 -34.65 -32.38 -22.84
C GLY A 29 -35.76 -33.03 -21.99
N ARG A 30 -36.94 -32.46 -22.17
CA ARG A 30 -38.30 -33.00 -22.38
C ARG A 30 -38.94 -34.01 -21.43
N ASP A 31 -40.14 -33.60 -21.07
CA ASP A 31 -41.45 -34.28 -20.91
C ASP A 31 -41.91 -34.72 -19.52
N GLY A 32 -43.13 -34.21 -19.14
CA GLY A 32 -44.11 -34.99 -18.42
C GLY A 32 -44.69 -34.47 -17.12
N VAL A 33 -45.82 -33.78 -17.25
CA VAL A 33 -47.04 -33.89 -16.38
C VAL A 33 -46.93 -33.74 -14.85
N GLY A 34 -47.44 -32.66 -14.37
CA GLY A 34 -48.29 -32.38 -13.21
C GLY A 34 -48.06 -33.09 -11.87
N ARG A 35 -47.71 -32.29 -10.84
CA ARG A 35 -48.38 -32.30 -9.51
C ARG A 35 -47.91 -31.12 -8.67
N LYS A 36 -48.84 -30.25 -8.30
CA LYS A 36 -48.64 -29.24 -7.27
C LYS A 36 -48.27 -29.93 -5.94
N ARG A 37 -47.08 -29.71 -5.45
CA ARG A 37 -46.71 -29.89 -4.03
C ARG A 37 -45.92 -28.63 -3.63
N GLY A 38 -46.39 -28.00 -2.54
CA GLY A 38 -45.77 -26.85 -1.94
C GLY A 38 -44.30 -27.13 -1.59
N ILE A 39 -43.45 -26.34 -2.17
CA ILE A 39 -42.02 -26.36 -1.86
C ILE A 39 -41.81 -25.46 -0.65
N THR A 40 -41.71 -26.08 0.51
CA THR A 40 -41.14 -25.46 1.71
C THR A 40 -39.69 -25.08 1.31
N MET A 41 -39.41 -23.79 1.17
CA MET A 41 -38.04 -23.30 1.00
C MET A 41 -37.23 -23.75 2.21
N LYS A 42 -36.39 -24.75 2.02
CA LYS A 42 -35.35 -25.08 2.99
C LYS A 42 -34.44 -23.86 3.06
N LYS A 43 -34.38 -23.19 4.21
CA LYS A 43 -33.40 -22.15 4.52
C LYS A 43 -32.02 -22.74 4.24
N ARG A 44 -31.32 -22.19 3.23
CA ARG A 44 -29.94 -22.56 2.97
C ARG A 44 -29.13 -21.86 4.04
N LEU A 45 -28.58 -22.65 4.96
CA LEU A 45 -27.62 -22.19 5.96
C LEU A 45 -26.34 -21.75 5.25
N LEU A 46 -25.93 -20.54 5.52
CA LEU A 46 -24.64 -19.99 5.11
C LEU A 46 -23.66 -20.29 6.24
N SER A 47 -22.65 -21.13 5.97
CA SER A 47 -21.64 -21.44 6.98
C SER A 47 -20.54 -20.41 6.96
N ILE A 48 -20.32 -19.76 8.09
CA ILE A 48 -19.26 -18.77 8.30
C ILE A 48 -18.14 -19.45 9.07
N LEU A 49 -16.96 -19.60 8.46
CA LEU A 49 -15.80 -20.18 9.13
C LEU A 49 -14.92 -19.05 9.68
N LEU A 50 -14.86 -18.94 11.00
CA LEU A 50 -14.00 -18.01 11.71
C LEU A 50 -12.61 -18.64 11.89
N MET A 51 -11.59 -18.08 11.28
CA MET A 51 -10.21 -18.53 11.48
C MET A 51 -9.47 -17.49 12.31
N CYS A 52 -9.30 -17.79 13.58
CA CYS A 52 -8.49 -16.96 14.48
C CYS A 52 -7.01 -17.03 14.07
N CYS A 53 -6.38 -15.88 13.86
CA CYS A 53 -4.98 -15.76 13.46
C CYS A 53 -4.02 -16.30 14.53
N MET A 54 -3.83 -17.62 14.59
CA MET A 54 -2.67 -18.21 15.24
C MET A 54 -1.88 -19.15 14.34
N VAL A 55 -2.07 -19.13 13.02
CA VAL A 55 -1.18 -19.84 12.09
C VAL A 55 -0.98 -18.96 10.86
N LEU A 56 -0.12 -17.97 10.98
CA LEU A 56 0.34 -17.15 9.85
C LEU A 56 1.37 -17.88 8.96
N THR A 57 1.58 -19.19 9.14
CA THR A 57 2.57 -19.97 8.37
C THR A 57 1.98 -20.95 7.37
N LEU A 58 0.64 -21.03 7.23
CA LEU A 58 0.01 -21.99 6.32
C LEU A 58 -1.23 -21.46 5.59
N LEU A 59 -1.37 -20.14 5.42
CA LEU A 59 -2.25 -19.66 4.35
C LEU A 59 -1.48 -19.85 3.04
N PRO A 60 -2.07 -20.52 2.03
CA PRO A 60 -1.46 -20.50 0.72
C PRO A 60 -1.34 -19.04 0.31
N THR A 61 -0.15 -18.62 -0.05
CA THR A 61 0.22 -17.32 -0.62
C THR A 61 -0.56 -16.96 -1.89
N THR A 62 -1.54 -17.77 -2.27
CA THR A 62 -2.29 -17.68 -3.52
C THR A 62 -3.50 -16.77 -3.50
N VAL A 63 -3.87 -16.16 -2.37
CA VAL A 63 -4.96 -15.16 -2.35
C VAL A 63 -4.44 -13.75 -2.66
N PHE A 64 -3.11 -13.57 -2.60
CA PHE A 64 -2.43 -12.32 -2.94
C PHE A 64 -1.22 -12.56 -3.89
N ALA A 65 -1.08 -13.75 -4.45
CA ALA A 65 0.04 -14.10 -5.29
C ALA A 65 -0.35 -14.05 -6.76
N GLU A 66 -0.14 -13.01 -7.33
CA GLU A 66 0.17 -12.54 -8.67
C GLU A 66 -0.25 -11.08 -8.73
N GLY A 67 0.70 -10.20 -8.43
CA GLY A 67 0.51 -8.77 -8.57
C GLY A 67 0.06 -8.03 -7.30
N GLY A 68 0.50 -8.45 -6.15
CA GLY A 68 0.53 -7.60 -4.97
C GLY A 68 -0.80 -7.22 -4.36
N ALA A 69 -0.84 -6.08 -3.67
CA ALA A 69 -2.02 -5.49 -3.06
C ALA A 69 -3.01 -5.03 -4.15
N LYS A 70 -3.53 -5.96 -4.89
CA LYS A 70 -4.70 -5.69 -5.70
C LYS A 70 -5.79 -5.28 -4.75
N ALA A 71 -6.54 -4.29 -5.17
CA ALA A 71 -7.75 -3.93 -4.49
C ALA A 71 -8.52 -5.18 -4.13
N ILE A 72 -8.99 -5.25 -2.90
CA ILE A 72 -9.98 -6.24 -2.49
C ILE A 72 -11.33 -5.90 -3.16
N GLN A 73 -11.32 -5.23 -4.27
CA GLN A 73 -12.51 -4.88 -5.04
C GLN A 73 -12.56 -5.75 -6.29
N PRO A 74 -13.65 -6.51 -6.48
CA PRO A 74 -13.86 -7.28 -7.70
C PRO A 74 -13.85 -6.36 -8.93
N GLY A 75 -13.20 -6.78 -9.99
CA GLY A 75 -13.25 -6.10 -11.29
C GLY A 75 -12.34 -4.91 -11.49
N THR A 76 -11.44 -4.60 -10.55
CA THR A 76 -10.43 -3.56 -10.77
C THR A 76 -9.11 -4.16 -11.20
N ASP A 77 -8.33 -3.42 -12.00
CA ASP A 77 -6.95 -3.79 -12.36
C ASP A 77 -6.02 -3.80 -11.14
N GLY A 78 -6.51 -3.29 -10.00
CA GLY A 78 -5.78 -3.24 -8.74
C GLY A 78 -4.76 -2.12 -8.70
N ILE A 79 -3.82 -2.24 -7.76
CA ILE A 79 -2.67 -1.35 -7.65
C ILE A 79 -1.57 -1.93 -8.53
N HIS A 80 -1.07 -1.15 -9.47
CA HIS A 80 -0.03 -1.54 -10.42
C HIS A 80 1.06 -0.49 -10.52
N GLY A 81 2.25 -0.90 -10.95
CA GLY A 81 3.33 -0.03 -11.37
C GLY A 81 2.98 0.78 -12.62
N TYR A 82 3.96 1.46 -13.18
CA TYR A 82 3.76 2.19 -14.42
C TYR A 82 3.22 1.29 -15.53
N ASN A 83 2.18 1.78 -16.19
CA ASN A 83 1.59 1.15 -17.37
C ASN A 83 1.39 2.19 -18.48
N THR A 84 1.79 1.86 -19.69
CA THR A 84 1.73 2.80 -20.84
C THR A 84 0.31 3.21 -21.22
N GLU A 85 -0.70 2.41 -20.89
CA GLU A 85 -2.10 2.67 -21.20
C GLU A 85 -2.82 3.43 -20.09
N SER A 86 -2.54 3.07 -18.82
CA SER A 86 -3.25 3.58 -17.64
C SER A 86 -2.42 4.53 -16.76
N GLY A 87 -1.11 4.68 -17.03
CA GLY A 87 -0.21 5.49 -16.22
C GLY A 87 0.17 4.81 -14.90
N TYR A 88 0.19 5.58 -13.80
CA TYR A 88 0.54 5.09 -12.47
C TYR A 88 -0.69 4.85 -11.61
N SER A 89 -0.60 3.84 -10.74
CA SER A 89 -1.39 3.85 -9.50
C SER A 89 -0.72 4.76 -8.46
N TYR A 90 -1.55 5.29 -7.57
CA TYR A 90 -1.09 6.16 -6.48
C TYR A 90 -1.59 5.65 -5.14
N ILE A 91 -0.75 5.81 -4.11
CA ILE A 91 -1.09 5.44 -2.74
C ILE A 91 -0.92 6.66 -1.84
N TYR A 92 -1.87 6.88 -0.94
CA TYR A 92 -1.71 7.84 0.15
C TYR A 92 -1.15 7.12 1.38
N TYR A 93 0.05 7.55 1.83
CA TYR A 93 0.78 6.89 2.90
C TYR A 93 1.64 7.86 3.68
N GLY A 94 1.52 7.88 5.01
CA GLY A 94 2.20 8.85 5.85
C GLY A 94 1.73 10.28 5.66
N THR A 95 2.35 11.19 6.41
CA THR A 95 2.03 12.63 6.37
C THR A 95 3.31 13.47 6.32
N TRP A 96 3.25 14.58 5.61
CA TRP A 96 4.27 15.61 5.59
C TRP A 96 3.62 16.96 5.91
N ARG A 97 4.03 17.59 7.01
CA ARG A 97 3.42 18.87 7.46
C ARG A 97 1.89 18.79 7.54
N ASP A 98 1.41 17.76 8.23
CA ASP A 98 -0.01 17.46 8.48
C ASP A 98 -0.85 17.14 7.21
N SER A 99 -0.21 17.05 6.06
CA SER A 99 -0.88 16.65 4.81
C SER A 99 -0.51 15.23 4.40
N PRO A 100 -1.47 14.41 3.94
CA PRO A 100 -1.18 13.08 3.42
C PRO A 100 -0.21 13.15 2.25
N ILE A 101 0.75 12.24 2.21
CA ILE A 101 1.70 12.14 1.11
C ILE A 101 1.12 11.22 0.04
N LYS A 102 1.09 11.70 -1.20
CA LYS A 102 0.75 10.92 -2.38
C LYS A 102 2.01 10.27 -2.95
N TRP A 103 1.96 8.98 -3.16
CA TRP A 103 3.07 8.17 -3.68
C TRP A 103 2.69 7.58 -5.03
N ARG A 104 3.57 7.72 -5.99
CA ARG A 104 3.51 7.06 -7.29
C ARG A 104 4.00 5.64 -7.14
N VAL A 105 3.24 4.65 -7.59
CA VAL A 105 3.69 3.26 -7.66
C VAL A 105 4.55 3.12 -8.90
N LEU A 106 5.85 2.96 -8.74
CA LEU A 106 6.79 2.78 -9.84
C LEU A 106 6.74 1.34 -10.36
N ASP A 107 6.62 0.36 -9.43
CA ASP A 107 6.58 -1.06 -9.75
C ASP A 107 5.69 -1.78 -8.74
N ASP A 108 5.05 -2.85 -9.14
CA ASP A 108 4.30 -3.79 -8.30
C ASP A 108 5.20 -4.90 -7.71
N GLN A 109 6.50 -4.74 -7.86
CA GLN A 109 7.58 -5.38 -7.11
C GLN A 109 8.42 -4.32 -6.40
N THR A 110 9.24 -4.75 -5.43
CA THR A 110 10.26 -3.88 -4.85
C THR A 110 11.36 -3.58 -5.87
N ASN A 111 12.15 -2.52 -5.65
CA ASN A 111 13.31 -2.26 -6.51
C ASN A 111 14.45 -3.31 -6.38
N THR A 112 14.23 -4.35 -5.58
CA THR A 112 15.07 -5.54 -5.47
C THR A 112 14.44 -6.77 -6.12
N GLY A 113 13.26 -6.63 -6.75
CA GLY A 113 12.54 -7.72 -7.43
C GLY A 113 11.77 -8.65 -6.49
N GLU A 114 11.62 -8.28 -5.22
CA GLU A 114 10.83 -9.04 -4.24
C GLU A 114 9.35 -8.64 -4.28
N SER A 115 8.49 -9.46 -3.67
CA SER A 115 7.06 -9.14 -3.52
C SER A 115 6.87 -7.89 -2.67
N GLY A 116 6.30 -6.83 -3.25
CA GLY A 116 6.11 -5.55 -2.59
C GLY A 116 5.67 -4.48 -3.57
N LEU A 117 5.69 -3.22 -3.15
CA LEU A 117 5.51 -2.09 -4.06
C LEU A 117 6.72 -1.17 -3.96
N PHE A 118 7.22 -0.72 -5.08
CA PHE A 118 8.23 0.33 -5.13
C PHE A 118 7.56 1.69 -5.29
N LEU A 119 7.72 2.56 -4.31
CA LEU A 119 6.98 3.82 -4.18
C LEU A 119 7.93 5.02 -4.25
N LEU A 120 7.51 6.06 -4.97
CA LEU A 120 8.19 7.35 -5.06
C LEU A 120 7.21 8.48 -4.73
N SER A 121 7.62 9.45 -3.93
CA SER A 121 6.82 10.65 -3.70
C SER A 121 6.41 11.30 -5.03
N ASP A 122 5.10 11.53 -5.22
CA ASP A 122 4.61 12.14 -6.46
C ASP A 122 5.04 13.59 -6.58
N ALA A 123 5.01 14.33 -5.46
CA ALA A 123 5.48 15.71 -5.34
C ALA A 123 6.86 15.80 -4.67
N LEU A 124 7.52 16.91 -4.88
CA LEU A 124 8.73 17.29 -4.14
C LEU A 124 8.37 17.66 -2.68
N LEU A 125 9.19 17.21 -1.76
CA LEU A 125 9.09 17.54 -0.34
C LEU A 125 10.18 18.55 0.03
N GLY A 126 9.81 19.56 0.83
CA GLY A 126 10.73 20.61 1.22
C GLY A 126 10.01 21.88 1.67
N THR A 127 10.73 23.00 1.78
CA THR A 127 10.19 24.32 2.19
C THR A 127 9.82 25.21 1.00
N GLY A 128 10.03 24.72 -0.22
CA GLY A 128 9.75 25.48 -1.45
C GLY A 128 10.31 24.73 -2.67
N TRP A 129 10.23 25.37 -3.82
CA TRP A 129 10.68 24.77 -5.08
C TRP A 129 12.21 24.55 -5.16
N HIS A 130 13.00 25.27 -4.35
CA HIS A 130 14.43 25.01 -4.18
C HIS A 130 14.73 23.85 -3.22
N GLY A 131 13.74 23.47 -2.37
CA GLY A 131 13.97 22.50 -1.32
C GLY A 131 14.78 23.05 -0.14
N ASP A 132 15.17 22.13 0.76
CA ASP A 132 15.92 22.44 2.00
C ASP A 132 16.87 21.31 2.39
N VAL A 133 17.22 20.44 1.44
CA VAL A 133 18.05 19.26 1.69
C VAL A 133 19.40 19.42 1.02
N TYR A 134 20.47 19.34 1.81
CA TYR A 134 21.83 19.12 1.31
C TYR A 134 22.03 17.63 0.99
N PHE A 135 22.78 17.31 -0.05
CA PHE A 135 23.24 15.95 -0.18
C PHE A 135 24.25 15.63 0.93
N ASP A 136 25.27 16.47 1.08
CA ASP A 136 26.19 16.44 2.20
C ASP A 136 26.63 17.84 2.63
N ASN A 137 26.45 18.16 3.92
CA ASN A 137 26.93 19.39 4.54
C ASN A 137 27.82 19.11 5.77
N SER A 138 28.36 17.90 5.89
CA SER A 138 29.21 17.48 7.02
C SER A 138 30.54 18.20 7.10
N GLY A 139 30.90 18.96 6.06
CA GLY A 139 32.21 19.56 5.89
C GLY A 139 33.24 18.67 5.19
N ASN A 140 32.99 17.37 5.08
CA ASN A 140 33.84 16.42 4.35
C ASN A 140 33.50 16.33 2.87
N THR A 141 32.42 16.94 2.43
CA THR A 141 31.97 17.03 1.03
C THR A 141 32.07 15.71 0.28
N SER A 142 31.39 14.67 0.81
CA SER A 142 31.37 13.33 0.20
C SER A 142 30.06 13.11 -0.57
N ASN A 143 30.15 12.44 -1.71
CA ASN A 143 28.98 11.99 -2.47
C ASN A 143 28.55 10.56 -2.12
N ALA A 144 29.11 9.96 -1.09
CA ALA A 144 28.76 8.63 -0.61
C ALA A 144 27.38 8.66 0.10
N TRP A 145 26.42 7.91 -0.41
CA TRP A 145 25.06 7.86 0.16
C TRP A 145 25.05 7.51 1.64
N GLN A 146 25.80 6.47 2.03
CA GLN A 146 25.73 5.92 3.39
C GLN A 146 26.16 6.88 4.50
N SER A 147 27.01 7.86 4.19
CA SER A 147 27.47 8.90 5.12
C SER A 147 26.81 10.26 4.90
N SER A 148 25.89 10.37 3.94
CA SER A 148 25.31 11.65 3.51
C SER A 148 24.34 12.26 4.50
N THR A 149 24.24 13.58 4.49
CA THR A 149 23.18 14.34 5.15
C THR A 149 21.80 13.99 4.56
N ALA A 150 21.74 13.69 3.26
CA ALA A 150 20.52 13.27 2.57
C ALA A 150 19.97 11.95 3.13
N LYS A 151 20.82 10.96 3.41
CA LYS A 151 20.39 9.73 4.10
C LYS A 151 19.89 10.04 5.52
N THR A 152 20.54 10.90 6.26
CA THR A 152 20.10 11.32 7.58
C THR A 152 18.73 11.99 7.52
N TRP A 153 18.48 12.82 6.49
CA TRP A 153 17.16 13.39 6.22
C TRP A 153 16.11 12.30 5.99
N CYS A 154 16.40 11.30 5.15
CA CYS A 154 15.51 10.17 4.89
C CYS A 154 15.16 9.37 6.16
N ASN A 155 16.13 9.15 7.05
CA ASN A 155 15.90 8.46 8.33
C ASN A 155 15.00 9.28 9.25
N ASN A 156 15.20 10.59 9.34
CA ASN A 156 14.36 11.49 10.13
C ASN A 156 12.94 11.57 9.54
N PHE A 157 12.84 11.66 8.21
CA PHE A 157 11.55 11.62 7.50
C PHE A 157 10.78 10.33 7.80
N TYR A 158 11.43 9.16 7.72
CA TYR A 158 10.82 7.88 8.07
C TYR A 158 10.25 7.88 9.50
N GLY A 159 11.00 8.39 10.47
CA GLY A 159 10.57 8.43 11.87
C GLY A 159 9.45 9.43 12.16
N SER A 160 9.38 10.53 11.41
CA SER A 160 8.42 11.63 11.68
C SER A 160 7.18 11.60 10.80
N SER A 161 7.27 11.03 9.60
CA SER A 161 6.19 11.08 8.61
C SER A 161 5.34 9.81 8.58
N PHE A 162 5.83 8.72 9.15
CA PHE A 162 5.11 7.45 9.21
C PHE A 162 4.74 7.09 10.64
N SER A 163 3.49 6.71 10.86
CA SER A 163 3.04 6.10 12.12
C SER A 163 3.76 4.77 12.38
N ASN A 164 3.74 4.27 13.62
CA ASN A 164 4.38 3.00 13.96
C ASN A 164 3.90 1.82 13.09
N GLY A 165 2.60 1.78 12.77
CA GLY A 165 2.03 0.76 11.88
C GLY A 165 2.57 0.88 10.45
N GLU A 166 2.66 2.10 9.94
CA GLU A 166 3.23 2.38 8.62
C GLU A 166 4.73 2.07 8.58
N GLN A 167 5.49 2.46 9.60
CA GLN A 167 6.91 2.12 9.72
C GLN A 167 7.16 0.61 9.68
N GLY A 168 6.29 -0.17 10.31
CA GLY A 168 6.37 -1.64 10.32
C GLY A 168 6.14 -2.28 8.95
N ALA A 169 5.46 -1.61 8.05
CA ALA A 169 5.21 -2.09 6.68
C ALA A 169 6.28 -1.67 5.67
N VAL A 170 7.19 -0.75 6.01
CA VAL A 170 8.29 -0.35 5.13
C VAL A 170 9.43 -1.37 5.22
N LEU A 171 9.84 -1.91 4.07
CA LEU A 171 10.94 -2.88 3.99
C LEU A 171 12.30 -2.20 4.18
N ALA A 172 13.22 -2.91 4.81
CA ALA A 172 14.63 -2.57 4.81
C ALA A 172 15.22 -3.00 3.46
N THR A 173 15.79 -2.07 2.73
CA THR A 173 16.29 -2.29 1.37
C THR A 173 17.82 -2.37 1.37
N THR A 174 18.35 -3.44 0.77
CA THR A 174 19.78 -3.59 0.49
C THR A 174 19.96 -3.78 -1.00
N LYS A 175 20.62 -2.83 -1.66
CA LYS A 175 20.78 -2.81 -3.13
C LYS A 175 21.96 -1.94 -3.51
N SER A 176 22.65 -2.32 -4.58
CA SER A 176 23.58 -1.45 -5.31
C SER A 176 23.15 -1.36 -6.75
N ASP A 177 23.22 -0.18 -7.33
CA ASP A 177 22.92 0.04 -8.74
C ASP A 177 24.19 0.03 -9.57
N GLU A 178 24.05 -0.29 -10.84
CA GLU A 178 25.15 -0.30 -11.80
C GLU A 178 25.64 1.12 -12.11
N ALA A 179 26.81 1.19 -12.71
CA ALA A 179 27.32 2.45 -13.24
C ALA A 179 26.48 2.89 -14.44
N LEU A 180 26.14 4.17 -14.48
CA LEU A 180 25.34 4.75 -15.56
C LEU A 180 26.05 5.96 -16.18
N SER A 181 25.95 6.09 -17.50
CA SER A 181 26.33 7.30 -18.21
C SER A 181 25.14 7.83 -18.99
N THR A 182 24.72 9.05 -18.67
CA THR A 182 23.58 9.72 -19.30
C THR A 182 23.88 11.21 -19.43
N GLY A 183 23.47 11.87 -20.52
CA GLY A 183 23.65 13.31 -20.74
C GLY A 183 25.10 13.82 -20.63
N GLY A 184 26.09 12.96 -20.88
CA GLY A 184 27.50 13.28 -20.70
C GLY A 184 28.02 13.20 -19.25
N ILE A 185 27.17 12.77 -18.32
CA ILE A 185 27.51 12.56 -16.91
C ILE A 185 27.67 11.07 -16.66
N SER A 186 28.69 10.68 -15.89
CA SER A 186 28.91 9.28 -15.48
C SER A 186 28.72 9.16 -13.97
N PHE A 187 27.88 8.22 -13.56
CA PHE A 187 27.63 7.85 -12.18
C PHE A 187 28.31 6.53 -11.87
N ALA A 188 28.92 6.43 -10.69
CA ALA A 188 29.61 5.21 -10.27
C ALA A 188 28.61 4.22 -9.63
N ALA A 189 28.90 2.92 -9.80
CA ALA A 189 28.20 1.86 -9.09
C ALA A 189 28.53 1.84 -7.60
N SER A 190 29.72 2.28 -7.21
CA SER A 190 30.13 2.41 -5.81
C SER A 190 29.43 3.59 -5.12
N GLU A 191 29.38 3.54 -3.79
CA GLU A 191 28.92 4.64 -2.92
C GLU A 191 27.42 5.00 -3.03
N ASN A 192 26.64 4.37 -3.94
CA ASN A 192 25.19 4.52 -4.01
C ASN A 192 24.43 3.43 -3.25
N ILE A 193 25.13 2.56 -2.54
CA ILE A 193 24.63 1.34 -1.93
C ILE A 193 23.58 1.68 -0.86
N LEU A 194 22.41 1.04 -0.96
CA LEU A 194 21.44 0.91 0.14
C LEU A 194 21.87 -0.27 1.03
N ASN A 195 21.90 -0.06 2.33
CA ASN A 195 22.26 -1.08 3.30
C ASN A 195 21.27 -1.07 4.46
N GLY A 196 20.13 -1.74 4.28
CA GLY A 196 19.04 -1.74 5.24
C GLY A 196 18.26 -0.43 5.31
N ASP A 197 18.37 0.41 4.28
CA ASP A 197 17.70 1.71 4.21
C ASP A 197 16.18 1.53 4.10
N LYS A 198 15.42 2.26 4.89
CA LYS A 198 13.95 2.23 4.90
C LYS A 198 13.35 3.21 3.90
N VAL A 199 13.91 4.40 3.85
CA VAL A 199 13.55 5.48 2.91
C VAL A 199 14.84 5.98 2.28
N PHE A 200 14.83 6.24 1.00
CA PHE A 200 16.01 6.61 0.23
C PHE A 200 15.63 7.47 -0.98
N PHE A 201 16.61 8.07 -1.66
CA PHE A 201 16.42 8.70 -2.95
C PHE A 201 16.67 7.69 -4.08
N LEU A 202 16.06 7.91 -5.24
CA LEU A 202 16.36 7.09 -6.41
C LEU A 202 17.83 7.19 -6.81
N SER A 203 18.37 6.14 -7.40
CA SER A 203 19.63 6.22 -8.16
C SER A 203 19.42 6.87 -9.52
N ALA A 204 20.49 7.23 -10.20
CA ALA A 204 20.45 7.67 -11.59
C ALA A 204 19.92 6.57 -12.52
N GLU A 205 20.29 5.30 -12.27
CA GLU A 205 19.77 4.15 -13.00
C GLU A 205 18.25 4.02 -12.84
N GLU A 206 17.74 4.12 -11.60
CA GLU A 206 16.30 4.07 -11.33
C GLU A 206 15.55 5.27 -11.95
N ALA A 207 16.16 6.46 -11.96
CA ALA A 207 15.57 7.66 -12.55
C ALA A 207 15.58 7.67 -14.09
N GLU A 208 16.38 6.81 -14.74
CA GLU A 208 16.42 6.60 -16.19
C GLU A 208 15.67 5.33 -16.61
N ASN A 209 15.06 4.62 -15.68
CA ASN A 209 14.39 3.36 -15.96
C ASN A 209 13.00 3.60 -16.59
N SER A 210 12.86 3.27 -17.86
CA SER A 210 11.59 3.40 -18.60
C SER A 210 10.49 2.47 -18.08
N ALA A 211 10.84 1.34 -17.45
CA ALA A 211 9.85 0.47 -16.81
C ALA A 211 9.18 1.15 -15.60
N TYR A 212 9.84 2.10 -14.95
CA TYR A 212 9.28 2.95 -13.90
C TYR A 212 8.55 4.18 -14.45
N GLY A 213 8.36 4.26 -15.77
CA GLY A 213 7.69 5.35 -16.44
C GLY A 213 8.56 6.58 -16.73
N PHE A 214 9.87 6.51 -16.49
CA PHE A 214 10.80 7.58 -16.82
C PHE A 214 11.29 7.45 -18.27
N THR A 215 10.36 7.64 -19.20
CA THR A 215 10.58 7.43 -20.64
C THR A 215 11.33 8.58 -21.31
N ASP A 216 11.28 9.77 -20.72
CA ASP A 216 11.96 10.98 -21.17
C ASP A 216 12.16 11.98 -20.03
N ASP A 217 12.74 13.14 -20.32
CA ASP A 217 12.98 14.21 -19.35
C ASP A 217 11.69 14.69 -18.70
N ASN A 218 10.59 14.84 -19.48
CA ASN A 218 9.31 15.32 -18.96
C ASN A 218 8.73 14.38 -17.91
N ALA A 219 8.94 13.07 -18.06
CA ALA A 219 8.44 12.06 -17.11
C ALA A 219 9.12 12.16 -15.74
N ARG A 220 10.32 12.75 -15.66
CA ARG A 220 11.09 12.96 -14.43
C ARG A 220 10.75 14.25 -13.70
N ILE A 221 10.13 15.23 -14.39
CA ILE A 221 9.75 16.51 -13.77
C ILE A 221 8.90 16.25 -12.53
N ALA A 222 9.23 16.92 -11.44
CA ALA A 222 8.49 16.86 -10.20
C ALA A 222 8.29 18.28 -9.65
N ASN A 223 7.14 18.50 -9.00
CA ASN A 223 6.71 19.81 -8.60
C ASN A 223 6.63 19.94 -7.07
N TYR A 224 6.90 21.14 -6.58
CA TYR A 224 6.46 21.64 -5.30
C TYR A 224 5.30 22.62 -5.57
N GLY A 225 4.08 22.23 -5.21
CA GLY A 225 2.90 22.95 -5.67
C GLY A 225 2.83 22.97 -7.20
N ASN A 226 2.84 24.17 -7.79
CA ASN A 226 2.79 24.36 -9.25
C ASN A 226 4.15 24.63 -9.90
N SER A 227 5.24 24.57 -9.14
CA SER A 227 6.59 24.90 -9.62
C SER A 227 7.46 23.67 -9.70
N ALA A 228 8.01 23.40 -10.88
CA ALA A 228 9.00 22.36 -11.06
C ALA A 228 10.29 22.70 -10.28
N GLY A 229 10.90 21.70 -9.67
CA GLY A 229 12.10 21.89 -8.87
C GLY A 229 13.17 20.84 -9.15
N VAL A 230 14.38 21.10 -8.68
CA VAL A 230 15.51 20.18 -8.72
C VAL A 230 15.41 19.24 -7.52
N TRP A 231 15.70 17.97 -7.71
CA TRP A 231 15.66 16.98 -6.64
C TRP A 231 16.85 16.02 -6.67
N TRP A 232 17.29 15.59 -5.49
CA TRP A 232 18.44 14.74 -5.31
C TRP A 232 18.22 13.31 -5.76
N LEU A 233 19.26 12.71 -6.34
CA LEU A 233 19.46 11.28 -6.52
C LEU A 233 20.57 10.82 -5.57
N ARG A 234 20.61 9.49 -5.24
CA ARG A 234 21.64 8.93 -4.37
C ARG A 234 22.95 8.57 -5.10
N SER A 235 22.98 8.66 -6.43
CA SER A 235 24.15 8.23 -7.22
C SER A 235 25.28 9.23 -7.14
N PRO A 236 26.52 8.78 -6.85
CA PRO A 236 27.70 9.62 -6.85
C PRO A 236 28.17 9.91 -8.27
N TYR A 237 28.58 11.13 -8.53
CA TYR A 237 29.27 11.45 -9.76
C TYR A 237 30.65 10.78 -9.78
N ALA A 238 30.98 10.07 -10.87
CA ALA A 238 32.17 9.21 -10.93
C ALA A 238 33.49 9.98 -10.93
N ILE A 239 33.49 11.26 -11.38
CA ILE A 239 34.74 12.04 -11.58
C ILE A 239 35.06 12.87 -10.32
N PHE A 240 34.05 13.46 -9.69
CA PHE A 240 34.24 14.34 -8.52
C PHE A 240 33.46 13.85 -7.32
N THR A 241 34.13 13.52 -6.23
CA THR A 241 33.54 13.09 -4.97
C THR A 241 32.71 14.18 -4.28
N THR A 242 32.76 15.41 -4.76
CA THR A 242 32.00 16.56 -4.29
C THR A 242 30.70 16.78 -5.06
N TYR A 243 30.31 15.88 -5.97
CA TYR A 243 29.08 15.97 -6.78
C TYR A 243 28.25 14.70 -6.67
N ALA A 244 26.95 14.87 -6.52
CA ALA A 244 25.95 13.79 -6.51
C ALA A 244 24.89 14.03 -7.60
N GLY A 245 24.17 12.98 -7.95
CA GLY A 245 23.11 13.04 -8.96
C GLY A 245 21.95 13.93 -8.53
N VAL A 246 21.40 14.63 -9.50
CA VAL A 246 20.16 15.41 -9.41
C VAL A 246 19.33 15.19 -10.66
N VAL A 247 18.02 15.44 -10.55
CA VAL A 247 17.17 15.70 -11.70
C VAL A 247 16.84 17.18 -11.71
N PHE A 248 17.09 17.86 -12.81
CA PHE A 248 16.75 19.28 -12.95
C PHE A 248 15.25 19.51 -13.11
N GLY A 249 14.81 20.76 -12.90
CA GLY A 249 13.40 21.11 -12.96
C GLY A 249 12.78 20.95 -14.37
N ASP A 250 13.57 20.84 -15.41
CA ASP A 250 13.18 20.52 -16.78
C ASP A 250 13.37 19.03 -17.14
N GLY A 251 13.82 18.21 -16.19
CA GLY A 251 13.83 16.75 -16.27
C GLY A 251 15.14 16.03 -16.49
N PRO A 252 16.20 16.60 -17.05
CA PRO A 252 17.47 15.91 -17.28
C PRO A 252 18.13 15.42 -15.98
N VAL A 253 18.69 14.22 -16.05
CA VAL A 253 19.57 13.69 -15.01
C VAL A 253 20.94 14.34 -15.15
N TYR A 254 21.43 14.92 -14.06
CA TYR A 254 22.69 15.66 -14.02
C TYR A 254 23.40 15.43 -12.68
N ALA A 255 24.57 16.07 -12.48
CA ALA A 255 25.30 16.05 -11.21
C ALA A 255 25.47 17.48 -10.68
N TYR A 256 25.32 17.66 -9.37
CA TYR A 256 25.47 18.95 -8.71
C TYR A 256 26.33 18.83 -7.44
N VAL A 257 26.91 19.96 -7.03
CA VAL A 257 27.75 20.00 -5.83
C VAL A 257 26.93 19.59 -4.59
N VAL A 258 27.48 18.68 -3.78
CA VAL A 258 26.79 18.06 -2.63
C VAL A 258 26.38 19.06 -1.56
N SER A 259 27.06 20.23 -1.49
CA SER A 259 26.69 21.36 -0.61
C SER A 259 25.58 22.25 -1.18
N GLY A 260 25.03 21.93 -2.35
CA GLY A 260 23.83 22.55 -2.88
C GLY A 260 22.60 22.18 -2.07
N VAL A 261 21.55 22.99 -2.16
CA VAL A 261 20.28 22.77 -1.46
C VAL A 261 19.18 22.55 -2.48
N TRP A 262 18.63 21.34 -2.48
CA TRP A 262 17.58 20.96 -3.42
C TRP A 262 16.44 20.24 -2.72
N ALA A 263 15.38 19.91 -3.45
CA ALA A 263 14.24 19.22 -2.89
C ALA A 263 14.53 17.72 -2.64
N ALA A 264 13.83 17.16 -1.68
CA ALA A 264 13.74 15.72 -1.47
C ALA A 264 12.61 15.13 -2.32
N ARG A 265 12.87 13.98 -2.91
CA ARG A 265 11.87 13.11 -3.53
C ARG A 265 12.11 11.69 -3.06
N PRO A 266 11.64 11.35 -1.85
CA PRO A 266 11.92 10.07 -1.24
C PRO A 266 11.20 8.92 -1.94
N ALA A 267 11.81 7.73 -1.82
CA ALA A 267 11.28 6.46 -2.27
C ALA A 267 11.40 5.41 -1.16
N PHE A 268 10.58 4.36 -1.21
CA PHE A 268 10.67 3.22 -0.32
C PHE A 268 9.99 1.98 -0.90
N ASN A 269 10.30 0.81 -0.34
CA ASN A 269 9.64 -0.44 -0.63
C ASN A 269 8.59 -0.77 0.44
N LEU A 270 7.36 -1.06 0.03
CA LEU A 270 6.25 -1.44 0.90
C LEU A 270 6.06 -2.95 0.91
N ASN A 271 5.97 -3.53 2.10
CA ASN A 271 5.65 -4.95 2.29
C ASN A 271 4.15 -5.20 2.11
N LEU A 272 3.77 -5.87 1.05
CA LEU A 272 2.37 -6.22 0.78
C LEU A 272 1.77 -7.21 1.78
N ASN A 273 2.59 -8.04 2.42
CA ASN A 273 2.13 -8.92 3.50
C ASN A 273 1.63 -8.15 4.73
N SER A 274 2.01 -6.87 4.84
CA SER A 274 1.51 -5.96 5.87
C SER A 274 0.22 -5.25 5.49
N VAL A 275 -0.28 -5.43 4.26
CA VAL A 275 -1.53 -4.82 3.79
C VAL A 275 -2.68 -5.80 3.93
N LEU A 276 -3.76 -5.38 4.60
CA LEU A 276 -4.99 -6.15 4.71
C LEU A 276 -5.87 -5.96 3.47
N PHE A 277 -6.06 -4.71 3.07
CA PHE A 277 -6.80 -4.36 1.86
C PHE A 277 -6.49 -2.93 1.42
N ALA A 278 -6.81 -2.64 0.17
CA ALA A 278 -6.80 -1.30 -0.41
C ALA A 278 -8.24 -0.83 -0.66
N SER A 279 -8.46 0.46 -0.54
CA SER A 279 -9.74 1.11 -0.85
C SER A 279 -9.49 2.39 -1.63
N ALA A 280 -10.51 2.86 -2.37
CA ALA A 280 -10.44 4.14 -3.07
C ALA A 280 -10.04 5.27 -2.11
N ALA A 281 -9.13 6.14 -2.55
CA ALA A 281 -8.68 7.28 -1.75
C ALA A 281 -9.79 8.31 -1.52
N VAL A 282 -10.72 8.43 -2.47
CA VAL A 282 -11.85 9.34 -2.40
C VAL A 282 -13.08 8.57 -1.92
N GLY A 283 -13.87 9.18 -1.05
CA GLY A 283 -15.17 8.63 -0.64
C GLY A 283 -15.22 8.04 0.76
N GLY A 284 -14.17 8.16 1.56
CA GLY A 284 -14.20 7.75 2.97
C GLY A 284 -14.55 6.28 3.18
N LYS A 285 -14.54 5.85 4.43
CA LYS A 285 -14.98 4.52 4.83
C LYS A 285 -16.39 4.62 5.37
N PRO A 286 -17.33 3.71 5.00
CA PRO A 286 -18.71 3.81 5.45
C PRO A 286 -18.82 3.65 6.96
N ASP A 287 -19.60 4.55 7.62
CA ASP A 287 -19.77 4.62 9.07
C ASP A 287 -21.12 4.04 9.53
N GLY A 288 -21.85 3.37 8.77
CA GLY A 288 -23.24 2.97 9.09
C GLY A 288 -23.52 1.48 8.90
N GLY A 289 -22.53 0.63 9.07
CA GLY A 289 -22.66 -0.80 8.83
C GLY A 289 -22.08 -1.22 7.48
N LEU A 290 -22.40 -2.45 7.07
CA LEU A 290 -21.87 -3.04 5.84
C LEU A 290 -22.55 -2.44 4.61
N THR A 291 -21.73 -1.96 3.69
CA THR A 291 -22.17 -1.52 2.37
C THR A 291 -21.47 -2.34 1.26
N PRO A 292 -22.13 -2.55 0.12
CA PRO A 292 -21.46 -3.15 -1.03
C PRO A 292 -20.21 -2.34 -1.40
N ILE A 293 -19.13 -3.02 -1.72
CA ILE A 293 -17.92 -2.39 -2.25
C ILE A 293 -18.20 -2.05 -3.71
N PRO A 294 -18.24 -0.76 -4.09
CA PRO A 294 -18.49 -0.37 -5.46
C PRO A 294 -17.28 -0.75 -6.32
N GLU A 295 -17.51 -1.00 -7.60
CA GLU A 295 -16.45 -1.05 -8.58
C GLU A 295 -15.69 0.29 -8.58
N TYR A 296 -14.36 0.21 -8.53
CA TYR A 296 -13.50 1.38 -8.53
C TYR A 296 -12.58 1.37 -9.74
N THR A 297 -12.77 2.32 -10.62
CA THR A 297 -12.01 2.50 -11.86
C THR A 297 -10.93 3.59 -11.77
N GLY A 298 -10.76 4.18 -10.59
CA GLY A 298 -9.71 5.17 -10.34
C GLY A 298 -8.37 4.52 -10.03
N ASN A 299 -7.34 5.36 -9.92
CA ASN A 299 -5.96 4.94 -9.70
C ASN A 299 -5.36 5.44 -8.37
N GLU A 300 -6.18 5.99 -7.46
CA GLU A 300 -5.73 6.53 -6.17
C GLU A 300 -6.29 5.69 -5.00
N TRP A 301 -5.41 5.21 -4.14
CA TRP A 301 -5.71 4.20 -3.13
C TRP A 301 -5.30 4.62 -1.73
N LYS A 302 -6.03 4.12 -0.74
CA LYS A 302 -5.66 4.05 0.68
C LYS A 302 -5.44 2.61 1.07
N LEU A 303 -4.46 2.38 1.93
CA LEU A 303 -4.16 1.06 2.45
C LEU A 303 -4.67 0.91 3.88
N THR A 304 -5.18 -0.27 4.19
CA THR A 304 -5.38 -0.72 5.56
C THR A 304 -4.30 -1.76 5.88
N LEU A 305 -3.50 -1.46 6.89
CA LEU A 305 -2.33 -2.26 7.25
C LEU A 305 -2.64 -3.23 8.40
N LYS A 306 -1.87 -4.26 8.59
CA LYS A 306 -1.82 -5.12 9.78
C LYS A 306 -1.00 -4.42 10.87
N ASP A 307 -1.44 -4.49 12.11
CA ASP A 307 -0.66 -4.05 13.26
C ASP A 307 -0.34 -5.24 14.18
N SER A 308 0.87 -5.73 14.10
CA SER A 308 1.34 -6.85 14.92
C SER A 308 1.41 -6.54 16.43
N ASN A 309 1.30 -5.27 16.82
CA ASN A 309 1.33 -4.84 18.22
C ASN A 309 -0.05 -4.90 18.88
N ARG A 310 -1.08 -5.32 18.15
CA ARG A 310 -2.45 -5.39 18.64
C ARG A 310 -2.95 -6.82 18.69
N SER A 311 -3.72 -7.11 19.72
CA SER A 311 -4.21 -8.45 20.04
C SER A 311 -5.73 -8.61 19.84
N PHE A 312 -6.36 -7.77 19.02
CA PHE A 312 -7.78 -7.89 18.73
C PHE A 312 -8.10 -9.27 18.14
N ALA A 313 -9.08 -9.93 18.75
CA ALA A 313 -9.51 -11.25 18.30
C ALA A 313 -11.04 -11.38 18.43
N VAL A 314 -11.61 -12.21 17.59
CA VAL A 314 -13.00 -12.66 17.68
C VAL A 314 -13.01 -14.08 18.21
N THR A 315 -13.91 -14.36 19.15
CA THR A 315 -13.94 -15.65 19.85
C THR A 315 -14.53 -16.77 18.98
N GLU A 316 -15.54 -16.44 18.20
CA GLU A 316 -16.23 -17.37 17.31
C GLU A 316 -15.33 -17.70 16.10
N LYS A 317 -15.11 -18.99 15.85
CA LYS A 317 -14.35 -19.45 14.68
C LYS A 317 -15.23 -19.69 13.46
N THR A 318 -16.50 -19.95 13.70
CA THR A 318 -17.52 -20.16 12.67
C THR A 318 -18.84 -19.58 13.15
N ALA A 319 -19.62 -19.10 12.22
CA ALA A 319 -21.01 -18.72 12.48
C ALA A 319 -21.84 -18.92 11.20
N ASP A 320 -23.11 -19.28 11.37
CA ASP A 320 -24.05 -19.43 10.27
C ASP A 320 -25.01 -18.23 10.30
N ALA A 321 -25.18 -17.59 9.14
CA ALA A 321 -26.11 -16.50 8.98
C ALA A 321 -26.65 -16.46 7.54
N ALA A 322 -27.88 -15.98 7.39
CA ALA A 322 -28.49 -15.72 6.10
C ALA A 322 -28.53 -14.20 5.82
N PRO A 323 -28.69 -13.79 4.56
CA PRO A 323 -28.95 -12.39 4.24
C PRO A 323 -30.14 -11.85 5.06
N GLY A 324 -29.94 -10.67 5.68
CA GLY A 324 -30.91 -10.04 6.57
C GLY A 324 -30.82 -10.46 8.04
N ASP A 325 -30.08 -11.50 8.39
CA ASP A 325 -29.84 -11.90 9.79
C ASP A 325 -28.91 -10.89 10.49
N THR A 326 -28.99 -10.86 11.83
CA THR A 326 -27.97 -10.18 12.66
C THR A 326 -27.11 -11.23 13.33
N LEU A 327 -25.81 -11.14 13.04
CA LEU A 327 -24.78 -11.99 13.63
C LEU A 327 -24.17 -11.29 14.83
N THR A 328 -24.20 -11.90 16.00
CA THR A 328 -23.51 -11.41 17.20
C THR A 328 -22.20 -12.15 17.38
N LEU A 329 -21.09 -11.41 17.48
CA LEU A 329 -19.75 -11.94 17.71
C LEU A 329 -19.17 -11.35 18.98
N HIS A 330 -18.39 -12.16 19.72
CA HIS A 330 -17.63 -11.72 20.88
C HIS A 330 -16.19 -11.35 20.48
N TYR A 331 -15.74 -10.21 20.97
CA TYR A 331 -14.37 -9.75 20.70
C TYR A 331 -13.60 -9.52 22.00
N ASN A 332 -12.27 -9.57 21.89
CA ASN A 332 -11.32 -9.17 22.92
C ASN A 332 -10.13 -8.41 22.29
N GLY A 333 -9.33 -7.73 23.12
CA GLY A 333 -8.16 -6.97 22.69
C GLY A 333 -8.51 -5.71 21.89
N ALA A 334 -9.74 -5.20 21.99
CA ALA A 334 -10.10 -3.94 21.35
C ALA A 334 -9.47 -2.77 22.12
N THR A 335 -8.95 -1.77 21.41
CA THR A 335 -8.61 -0.47 22.00
C THR A 335 -9.82 0.46 21.91
N THR A 336 -10.01 1.30 22.87
CA THR A 336 -11.11 2.27 22.91
C THR A 336 -10.61 3.66 22.52
N GLY A 337 -11.46 4.51 21.97
CA GLY A 337 -11.12 5.88 21.62
C GLY A 337 -12.00 6.45 20.51
N ALA A 338 -11.96 7.77 20.34
CA ALA A 338 -12.82 8.48 19.40
C ALA A 338 -12.66 8.06 17.93
N ASN A 339 -11.49 7.56 17.55
CA ASN A 339 -11.16 7.13 16.19
C ASN A 339 -10.97 5.62 16.08
N GLU A 340 -11.49 4.86 17.04
CA GLU A 340 -11.31 3.43 17.12
C GLU A 340 -12.60 2.71 16.75
N TYR A 341 -12.55 1.88 15.71
CA TYR A 341 -13.73 1.19 15.17
C TYR A 341 -13.48 -0.30 14.99
N ILE A 342 -14.52 -1.09 15.12
CA ILE A 342 -14.57 -2.45 14.62
C ILE A 342 -15.15 -2.37 13.21
N SER A 343 -14.35 -2.79 12.23
CA SER A 343 -14.73 -2.84 10.82
C SER A 343 -14.85 -4.27 10.36
N VAL A 344 -15.74 -4.52 9.43
CA VAL A 344 -16.01 -5.85 8.88
C VAL A 344 -15.85 -5.82 7.37
N ILE A 345 -15.19 -6.85 6.85
CA ILE A 345 -15.12 -7.15 5.42
C ILE A 345 -15.82 -8.49 5.22
N ILE A 346 -16.78 -8.56 4.31
CA ILE A 346 -17.31 -9.81 3.80
C ILE A 346 -16.71 -10.07 2.43
N ALA A 347 -16.07 -11.22 2.26
CA ALA A 347 -15.46 -11.60 1.01
C ALA A 347 -15.89 -13.02 0.60
N ASP A 348 -15.89 -13.27 -0.71
CA ASP A 348 -16.05 -14.59 -1.33
C ASP A 348 -14.80 -14.97 -2.11
N ASN A 349 -14.91 -15.96 -3.00
CA ASN A 349 -13.79 -16.39 -3.84
C ASN A 349 -13.35 -15.35 -4.89
N ASN A 350 -14.16 -14.31 -5.13
CA ASN A 350 -13.86 -13.23 -6.06
C ASN A 350 -13.30 -11.99 -5.32
N GLY A 351 -13.16 -12.05 -4.00
CA GLY A 351 -12.65 -10.96 -3.19
C GLY A 351 -13.70 -10.35 -2.26
N ALA A 352 -13.42 -9.15 -1.74
CA ALA A 352 -14.29 -8.45 -0.81
C ALA A 352 -15.54 -7.93 -1.53
N GLN A 353 -16.70 -8.21 -0.95
CA GLN A 353 -18.01 -7.84 -1.48
C GLN A 353 -18.66 -6.69 -0.68
N TYR A 354 -18.44 -6.69 0.63
CA TYR A 354 -18.99 -5.68 1.54
C TYR A 354 -17.93 -5.24 2.54
N TYR A 355 -18.01 -3.98 2.91
CA TYR A 355 -17.14 -3.38 3.91
C TYR A 355 -17.89 -2.32 4.71
N GLY A 356 -17.56 -2.18 5.99
CA GLY A 356 -18.07 -1.09 6.80
C GLY A 356 -17.59 -1.11 8.24
N ARG A 357 -17.70 0.04 8.90
CA ARG A 357 -17.56 0.20 10.34
C ARG A 357 -18.86 -0.23 10.99
N VAL A 358 -18.81 -1.21 11.90
CA VAL A 358 -19.99 -1.78 12.51
C VAL A 358 -20.16 -1.38 13.96
N ALA A 359 -19.10 -1.01 14.65
CA ALA A 359 -19.15 -0.54 16.02
C ALA A 359 -17.94 0.33 16.38
N GLN A 360 -18.13 1.18 17.38
CA GLN A 360 -17.03 1.82 18.11
C GLN A 360 -16.91 1.13 19.48
N PRO A 361 -15.80 0.42 19.77
CA PRO A 361 -15.67 -0.31 21.02
C PRO A 361 -15.54 0.65 22.19
N THR A 362 -16.33 0.42 23.22
CA THR A 362 -16.31 1.16 24.49
C THR A 362 -15.53 0.44 25.57
N ALA A 363 -15.17 -0.83 25.34
CA ALA A 363 -14.37 -1.67 26.22
C ALA A 363 -13.43 -2.57 25.42
N GLU A 364 -12.39 -3.07 26.07
CA GLU A 364 -11.40 -3.98 25.47
C GLU A 364 -12.03 -5.30 25.01
N SER A 365 -13.10 -5.74 25.68
CA SER A 365 -13.84 -6.95 25.33
C SER A 365 -15.34 -6.67 25.33
N GLY A 366 -16.07 -7.33 24.44
CA GLY A 366 -17.52 -7.12 24.32
C GLY A 366 -18.12 -7.94 23.18
N THR A 367 -19.29 -7.50 22.74
CA THR A 367 -20.02 -8.06 21.61
C THR A 367 -20.16 -7.03 20.51
N VAL A 368 -20.20 -7.50 19.28
CA VAL A 368 -20.51 -6.69 18.10
C VAL A 368 -21.62 -7.37 17.31
N GLU A 369 -22.60 -6.59 16.91
CA GLU A 369 -23.69 -7.04 16.04
C GLU A 369 -23.40 -6.64 14.60
N ILE A 370 -23.50 -7.61 13.70
CA ILE A 370 -23.25 -7.44 12.27
C ILE A 370 -24.53 -7.81 11.53
N LYS A 371 -25.16 -6.82 10.91
CA LYS A 371 -26.28 -7.08 10.02
C LYS A 371 -25.76 -7.59 8.69
N ILE A 372 -26.12 -8.81 8.32
CA ILE A 372 -25.70 -9.43 7.06
C ILE A 372 -26.52 -8.83 5.92
N PRO A 373 -25.87 -8.30 4.85
CA PRO A 373 -26.55 -7.68 3.72
C PRO A 373 -27.44 -8.62 2.92
#